data_f77c9d38ccdc15a2d354ab71638b4e64
#
_entry.id   f77c9d38ccdc15a2d354ab71638b4e64
#
_cell.length_a   1.000
_cell.length_b   1.000
_cell.length_c   1.000
_cell.angle_alpha   90.00
_cell.angle_beta   90.00
_cell.angle_gamma   90.00
#
_symmetry.space_group_name_H-M   'P 1'
#
loop_
_entity.id
_entity.type
_entity.pdbx_description
1 polymer ?
#
loop_
_entity_poly.entity_id
_entity_poly.type
_entity_poly.pdbx_seq_one_letter_code
_entity_poly.pdbx_strand_id
1 'polypeptide(L)'
;MSKTTLSRRHVLKAALAGGGVATISLPLLEIMCDATGEALAGGEPLPDRFGLWFWGNGVKPDQWVPATTGAGWTPSVELEPLADLVPYLSVVSGCEIKTATHPHHSGMAGILTGEPYHLIGYVRDTIVSTLQSPSVDQIAAQWFEGLAPFRSIEAGVTWFRGTDEGSTFQHLSHNGPNNVNPSEYDVVRLYDRLFALPADADRDLARASVLDTVYWKGSRLQGKLGSVDRIRMEQYLDSVRALELRIAAEPATCSSVAPTSSYPDLDGLEQIEMKNQSVSDILAMALSCDLMRSFSVQWSTCGSGVVVWQAGATYSLHATCHEEALPQPTVHAATTFTMGQLGSFLRTLRDTPEGDGNLLDRCSILATTELANGWNHSNEDFPILVAGKGSGRLRGGVHYRSDSNRNTSDAVLTALRGAGVDVPSFGVDAGYTDTVVSELLT
;
A
#
# COMPACT_ATOMS: atom_id res chain seq x y z
N MET A 1 -34.90 15.94 -21.36
CA MET A 1 -33.59 16.61 -21.24
C MET A 1 -32.53 15.55 -21.36
N SER A 2 -31.66 15.60 -22.38
CA SER A 2 -30.58 14.65 -22.57
C SER A 2 -29.61 14.77 -21.39
N LYS A 3 -29.42 13.69 -20.61
CA LYS A 3 -28.38 13.64 -19.56
C LYS A 3 -27.05 13.73 -20.28
N THR A 4 -26.27 14.79 -20.00
CA THR A 4 -24.89 14.89 -20.47
C THR A 4 -24.07 13.87 -19.68
N THR A 5 -23.66 12.77 -20.29
CA THR A 5 -22.73 11.81 -19.69
C THR A 5 -21.30 12.23 -19.99
N LEU A 6 -20.44 12.23 -18.97
CA LEU A 6 -19.00 12.40 -19.13
C LEU A 6 -18.35 11.02 -19.30
N SER A 7 -17.46 10.89 -20.26
CA SER A 7 -16.68 9.65 -20.39
C SER A 7 -15.52 9.65 -19.40
N ARG A 8 -15.10 8.45 -18.95
CA ARG A 8 -13.98 8.22 -18.05
C ARG A 8 -12.64 8.86 -18.53
N ARG A 9 -12.48 9.12 -19.81
CA ARG A 9 -11.29 9.77 -20.39
C ARG A 9 -11.32 11.29 -20.29
N HIS A 10 -12.25 11.89 -19.53
CA HIS A 10 -12.22 13.31 -19.29
C HIS A 10 -11.05 13.64 -18.36
N VAL A 11 -10.15 14.46 -18.86
CA VAL A 11 -8.95 14.93 -18.18
C VAL A 11 -8.96 16.46 -18.14
N LEU A 12 -8.51 17.02 -17.05
CA LEU A 12 -8.23 18.44 -16.96
C LEU A 12 -6.85 18.69 -17.57
N LYS A 13 -6.80 19.54 -18.58
CA LYS A 13 -5.55 19.91 -19.27
C LYS A 13 -5.15 21.32 -18.84
N ALA A 14 -3.91 21.48 -18.39
CA ALA A 14 -3.29 22.75 -18.09
C ALA A 14 -2.14 23.03 -19.07
N ALA A 15 -2.06 24.25 -19.60
CA ALA A 15 -0.91 24.68 -20.37
C ALA A 15 0.20 25.10 -19.41
N LEU A 16 1.42 24.64 -19.64
CA LEU A 16 2.59 24.97 -18.82
C LEU A 16 3.32 26.18 -19.41
N ALA A 17 3.97 26.97 -18.52
CA ALA A 17 4.78 28.15 -18.88
C ALA A 17 6.08 27.72 -19.57
N GLY A 18 6.12 27.07 -20.62
CA GLY A 18 7.26 26.49 -21.37
C GLY A 18 6.80 25.66 -22.56
N GLY A 19 5.49 25.69 -22.87
CA GLY A 19 4.92 25.06 -24.06
C GLY A 19 4.48 23.61 -23.88
N GLY A 20 4.52 23.05 -22.67
CA GLY A 20 3.99 21.71 -22.34
C GLY A 20 2.50 21.74 -21.99
N VAL A 21 1.87 20.56 -21.95
CA VAL A 21 0.50 20.36 -21.45
C VAL A 21 0.53 19.35 -20.32
N ALA A 22 0.19 19.77 -19.11
CA ALA A 22 -0.11 18.85 -18.03
C ALA A 22 -1.54 18.34 -18.16
N THR A 23 -1.72 17.07 -17.82
CA THR A 23 -3.02 16.40 -17.90
C THR A 23 -3.25 15.73 -16.55
N ILE A 24 -4.36 16.07 -15.89
CA ILE A 24 -4.78 15.42 -14.66
C ILE A 24 -6.11 14.74 -14.90
N SER A 25 -6.19 13.46 -14.50
CA SER A 25 -7.42 12.68 -14.56
C SER A 25 -8.40 13.18 -13.50
N LEU A 26 -9.70 13.15 -13.83
CA LEU A 26 -10.76 13.43 -12.85
C LEU A 26 -11.04 12.18 -12.01
N PRO A 27 -11.45 12.36 -10.75
CA PRO A 27 -11.98 11.26 -9.96
C PRO A 27 -13.23 10.67 -10.63
N LEU A 28 -13.57 9.44 -10.26
CA LEU A 28 -14.80 8.83 -10.74
C LEU A 28 -16.01 9.58 -10.16
N LEU A 29 -16.75 10.27 -11.03
CA LEU A 29 -17.92 11.04 -10.68
C LEU A 29 -19.19 10.24 -10.96
N GLU A 30 -20.26 10.50 -10.21
CA GLU A 30 -21.56 9.86 -10.38
C GLU A 30 -22.13 10.05 -11.81
N ILE A 31 -21.87 11.21 -12.43
CA ILE A 31 -22.22 11.47 -13.84
C ILE A 31 -21.51 10.53 -14.83
N MET A 32 -20.45 9.84 -14.40
CA MET A 32 -19.71 8.82 -15.15
C MET A 32 -20.20 7.40 -14.85
N CYS A 33 -21.08 7.24 -13.84
CA CYS A 33 -21.66 5.97 -13.41
C CYS A 33 -23.06 5.76 -14.01
N ASP A 34 -23.57 4.55 -13.87
CA ASP A 34 -24.96 4.21 -14.17
C ASP A 34 -25.92 4.80 -13.10
N ALA A 35 -27.21 4.45 -13.20
CA ALA A 35 -28.23 5.00 -12.30
C ALA A 35 -28.12 4.48 -10.86
N THR A 36 -27.42 3.35 -10.63
CA THR A 36 -27.22 2.72 -9.31
C THR A 36 -25.88 3.11 -8.67
N GLY A 37 -24.92 3.63 -9.46
CA GLY A 37 -23.58 3.93 -9.00
C GLY A 37 -22.66 2.69 -8.89
N GLU A 38 -23.14 1.51 -9.27
CA GLU A 38 -22.42 0.24 -9.17
C GLU A 38 -21.53 -0.03 -10.37
N ALA A 39 -21.83 0.58 -11.52
CA ALA A 39 -21.08 0.44 -12.76
C ALA A 39 -20.85 1.79 -13.44
N LEU A 40 -19.96 1.84 -14.43
CA LEU A 40 -19.79 2.98 -15.31
C LEU A 40 -21.05 3.19 -16.16
N ALA A 41 -21.29 4.41 -16.63
CA ALA A 41 -22.44 4.75 -17.48
C ALA A 41 -22.55 3.91 -18.77
N GLY A 42 -21.47 3.22 -19.18
CA GLY A 42 -21.43 2.24 -20.27
C GLY A 42 -21.80 0.81 -19.86
N GLY A 43 -22.08 0.56 -18.57
CA GLY A 43 -22.34 -0.78 -18.01
C GLY A 43 -21.09 -1.57 -17.63
N GLU A 44 -19.90 -0.99 -17.75
CA GLU A 44 -18.64 -1.62 -17.29
C GLU A 44 -18.52 -1.53 -15.76
N PRO A 45 -18.01 -2.58 -15.09
CA PRO A 45 -17.83 -2.55 -13.63
C PRO A 45 -16.81 -1.47 -13.21
N LEU A 46 -16.94 -0.98 -11.98
CA LEU A 46 -15.93 -0.13 -11.36
C LEU A 46 -14.61 -0.89 -11.20
N PRO A 47 -13.46 -0.19 -11.17
CA PRO A 47 -12.15 -0.84 -11.11
C PRO A 47 -11.93 -1.67 -9.86
N ASP A 48 -11.53 -2.91 -10.03
CA ASP A 48 -10.94 -3.74 -8.97
C ASP A 48 -9.47 -3.38 -8.79
N ARG A 49 -8.97 -3.48 -7.56
CA ARG A 49 -7.59 -3.11 -7.22
C ARG A 49 -6.97 -4.08 -6.23
N PHE A 50 -5.68 -4.36 -6.43
CA PHE A 50 -4.86 -5.10 -5.49
C PHE A 50 -3.82 -4.18 -4.87
N GLY A 51 -3.66 -4.24 -3.55
CA GLY A 51 -2.62 -3.54 -2.81
C GLY A 51 -1.79 -4.49 -1.96
N LEU A 52 -0.50 -4.18 -1.82
CA LEU A 52 0.41 -4.80 -0.87
C LEU A 52 0.92 -3.72 0.08
N TRP A 53 0.74 -3.90 1.39
CA TRP A 53 1.30 -3.03 2.41
C TRP A 53 2.21 -3.84 3.32
N PHE A 54 3.47 -3.45 3.43
CA PHE A 54 4.51 -4.25 4.09
C PHE A 54 5.23 -3.46 5.18
N TRP A 55 5.46 -4.12 6.32
CA TRP A 55 6.32 -3.64 7.39
C TRP A 55 7.33 -4.70 7.79
N GLY A 56 8.51 -4.31 8.28
CA GLY A 56 9.55 -5.25 8.69
C GLY A 56 9.50 -5.63 10.17
N ASN A 57 10.09 -6.78 10.50
CA ASN A 57 10.36 -7.32 11.84
C ASN A 57 9.16 -7.87 12.62
N GLY A 58 8.08 -8.21 11.94
CA GLY A 58 6.98 -8.93 12.58
C GLY A 58 6.20 -8.10 13.59
N VAL A 59 5.68 -8.79 14.60
CA VAL A 59 4.81 -8.28 15.65
C VAL A 59 5.16 -8.95 16.99
N LYS A 60 4.45 -8.60 18.05
CA LYS A 60 4.42 -9.40 19.30
C LYS A 60 3.19 -10.30 19.28
N PRO A 61 3.32 -11.62 19.00
CA PRO A 61 2.16 -12.50 18.80
C PRO A 61 1.19 -12.52 19.99
N ASP A 62 1.70 -12.40 21.22
CA ASP A 62 0.91 -12.32 22.45
C ASP A 62 0.09 -11.03 22.60
N GLN A 63 0.43 -9.98 21.85
CA GLN A 63 -0.27 -8.70 21.80
C GLN A 63 -1.00 -8.45 20.46
N TRP A 64 -0.66 -9.23 19.44
CA TRP A 64 -1.20 -9.10 18.09
C TRP A 64 -2.44 -9.96 17.83
N VAL A 65 -2.39 -11.26 18.21
CA VAL A 65 -3.46 -12.20 17.84
C VAL A 65 -4.74 -11.89 18.62
N PRO A 66 -5.88 -11.65 17.96
CA PRO A 66 -7.15 -11.45 18.64
C PRO A 66 -7.57 -12.67 19.46
N ALA A 67 -8.15 -12.44 20.62
CA ALA A 67 -8.55 -13.51 21.55
C ALA A 67 -9.72 -14.38 21.03
N THR A 68 -10.51 -13.86 20.10
CA THR A 68 -11.70 -14.54 19.54
C THR A 68 -11.57 -14.68 18.02
N THR A 69 -12.13 -15.76 17.48
CA THR A 69 -12.18 -16.07 16.04
C THR A 69 -13.58 -15.84 15.46
N GLY A 70 -13.66 -15.83 14.13
CA GLY A 70 -14.92 -15.66 13.39
C GLY A 70 -15.32 -14.19 13.23
N ALA A 71 -16.61 -13.98 12.94
CA ALA A 71 -17.18 -12.65 12.78
C ALA A 71 -17.34 -11.94 14.15
N GLY A 72 -17.12 -10.64 14.19
CA GLY A 72 -17.29 -9.86 15.43
C GLY A 72 -16.14 -10.01 16.43
N TRP A 73 -14.95 -10.37 15.95
CA TRP A 73 -13.75 -10.37 16.77
C TRP A 73 -13.41 -8.96 17.29
N THR A 74 -12.74 -8.91 18.43
CA THR A 74 -12.30 -7.66 19.05
C THR A 74 -10.81 -7.47 18.79
N PRO A 75 -10.36 -6.27 18.38
CA PRO A 75 -8.95 -5.98 18.21
C PRO A 75 -8.14 -6.30 19.45
N SER A 76 -7.00 -6.93 19.24
CA SER A 76 -5.95 -7.07 20.24
C SER A 76 -5.26 -5.72 20.47
N VAL A 77 -4.37 -5.65 21.46
CA VAL A 77 -3.75 -4.38 21.86
C VAL A 77 -2.98 -3.72 20.70
N GLU A 78 -2.22 -4.50 19.93
CA GLU A 78 -1.49 -3.97 18.77
C GLU A 78 -2.40 -3.62 17.59
N LEU A 79 -3.59 -4.20 17.48
CA LEU A 79 -4.59 -3.90 16.44
C LEU A 79 -5.60 -2.82 16.85
N GLU A 80 -5.55 -2.31 18.09
CA GLU A 80 -6.47 -1.26 18.56
C GLU A 80 -6.50 -0.02 17.65
N PRO A 81 -5.38 0.46 17.06
CA PRO A 81 -5.42 1.57 16.12
C PRO A 81 -6.27 1.33 14.86
N LEU A 82 -6.69 0.08 14.61
CA LEU A 82 -7.53 -0.33 13.47
C LEU A 82 -8.99 -0.61 13.86
N ALA A 83 -9.41 -0.31 15.09
CA ALA A 83 -10.70 -0.71 15.63
C ALA A 83 -11.92 -0.22 14.78
N ASP A 84 -11.88 1.01 14.26
CA ASP A 84 -12.93 1.57 13.39
C ASP A 84 -12.92 0.98 11.96
N LEU A 85 -11.87 0.26 11.61
CA LEU A 85 -11.70 -0.40 10.30
C LEU A 85 -12.07 -1.89 10.33
N VAL A 86 -12.45 -2.45 11.48
CA VAL A 86 -12.84 -3.87 11.60
C VAL A 86 -13.83 -4.31 10.52
N PRO A 87 -14.87 -3.55 10.12
CA PRO A 87 -15.76 -3.95 9.04
C PRO A 87 -15.10 -4.17 7.68
N TYR A 88 -13.91 -3.63 7.48
CA TYR A 88 -13.10 -3.78 6.26
C TYR A 88 -11.91 -4.71 6.42
N LEU A 89 -11.67 -5.23 7.63
CA LEU A 89 -10.43 -5.89 7.98
C LEU A 89 -10.68 -7.35 8.39
N SER A 90 -9.94 -8.26 7.78
CA SER A 90 -9.86 -9.66 8.23
C SER A 90 -8.44 -9.96 8.71
N VAL A 91 -8.35 -10.66 9.84
CA VAL A 91 -7.09 -11.15 10.42
C VAL A 91 -6.95 -12.63 10.08
N VAL A 92 -5.76 -13.04 9.63
CA VAL A 92 -5.40 -14.44 9.44
C VAL A 92 -4.22 -14.76 10.36
N SER A 93 -4.37 -15.77 11.20
CA SER A 93 -3.35 -16.24 12.13
C SER A 93 -3.26 -17.77 12.14
N GLY A 94 -2.25 -18.34 12.80
CA GLY A 94 -2.02 -19.77 12.85
C GLY A 94 -1.54 -20.35 11.52
N CYS A 95 -1.06 -19.50 10.59
CA CYS A 95 -0.42 -19.93 9.36
C CYS A 95 1.10 -19.85 9.47
N GLU A 96 1.83 -20.57 8.62
CA GLU A 96 3.28 -20.56 8.60
C GLU A 96 3.83 -20.46 7.18
N ILE A 97 5.05 -19.97 7.04
CA ILE A 97 5.81 -19.99 5.79
C ILE A 97 6.36 -21.41 5.59
N LYS A 98 5.76 -22.18 4.70
CA LYS A 98 6.14 -23.60 4.45
C LYS A 98 7.50 -23.77 3.77
N THR A 99 8.05 -22.71 3.20
CA THR A 99 9.36 -22.68 2.53
C THR A 99 10.49 -22.17 3.45
N ALA A 100 10.22 -22.03 4.77
CA ALA A 100 11.15 -21.43 5.72
C ALA A 100 12.42 -22.26 5.91
N THR A 101 13.58 -21.62 5.65
CA THR A 101 14.91 -22.17 5.93
C THR A 101 15.82 -21.15 6.62
N HIS A 102 15.69 -19.87 6.27
CA HIS A 102 16.43 -18.77 6.87
C HIS A 102 15.46 -17.59 7.09
N PRO A 103 15.16 -17.18 8.33
CA PRO A 103 13.94 -16.43 8.69
C PRO A 103 13.57 -15.25 7.80
N HIS A 104 14.40 -14.20 7.76
CA HIS A 104 14.08 -12.99 6.99
C HIS A 104 13.95 -13.27 5.48
N HIS A 105 14.94 -13.97 4.89
CA HIS A 105 14.92 -14.28 3.46
C HIS A 105 13.73 -15.16 3.07
N SER A 106 13.46 -16.19 3.90
CA SER A 106 12.34 -17.12 3.69
C SER A 106 11.00 -16.46 3.92
N GLY A 107 10.89 -15.59 4.92
CA GLY A 107 9.67 -14.84 5.18
C GLY A 107 9.31 -13.94 4.01
N MET A 108 10.26 -13.15 3.52
CA MET A 108 10.06 -12.32 2.32
C MET A 108 9.66 -13.16 1.10
N ALA A 109 10.46 -14.17 0.76
CA ALA A 109 10.18 -14.98 -0.43
C ALA A 109 8.87 -15.75 -0.27
N GLY A 110 8.65 -16.40 0.86
CA GLY A 110 7.45 -17.20 1.11
C GLY A 110 6.17 -16.40 1.05
N ILE A 111 6.11 -15.23 1.67
CA ILE A 111 4.87 -14.43 1.67
C ILE A 111 4.64 -13.72 0.33
N LEU A 112 5.69 -13.33 -0.38
CA LEU A 112 5.56 -12.57 -1.63
C LEU A 112 5.41 -13.44 -2.86
N THR A 113 5.95 -14.69 -2.85
CA THR A 113 5.95 -15.57 -4.03
C THR A 113 5.43 -16.97 -3.77
N GLY A 114 5.33 -17.39 -2.50
CA GLY A 114 5.06 -18.80 -2.15
C GLY A 114 6.21 -19.74 -2.53
N GLU A 115 7.44 -19.21 -2.64
CA GLU A 115 8.63 -19.95 -3.05
C GLU A 115 9.77 -19.79 -2.05
N PRO A 116 10.78 -20.67 -2.04
CA PRO A 116 12.03 -20.39 -1.36
C PRO A 116 12.71 -19.17 -1.96
N TYR A 117 13.52 -18.45 -1.19
CA TYR A 117 14.36 -17.41 -1.76
C TYR A 117 15.41 -17.99 -2.72
N HIS A 118 15.82 -17.22 -3.71
CA HIS A 118 16.92 -17.58 -4.61
C HIS A 118 18.26 -17.11 -4.01
N LEU A 119 19.11 -18.05 -3.64
CA LEU A 119 20.45 -17.76 -3.13
C LEU A 119 21.34 -17.26 -4.28
N ILE A 120 21.86 -16.05 -4.18
CA ILE A 120 22.85 -15.49 -5.11
C ILE A 120 24.26 -15.85 -4.67
N GLY A 121 24.53 -15.81 -3.36
CA GLY A 121 25.84 -16.08 -2.78
C GLY A 121 25.96 -15.62 -1.34
N TYR A 122 27.17 -15.31 -0.93
CA TYR A 122 27.48 -14.84 0.41
C TYR A 122 28.45 -13.65 0.36
N VAL A 123 28.23 -12.68 1.25
CA VAL A 123 29.14 -11.58 1.54
C VAL A 123 29.51 -11.66 3.01
N ARG A 124 30.78 -11.94 3.33
CA ARG A 124 31.26 -12.09 4.73
C ARG A 124 30.36 -13.01 5.58
N ASP A 125 30.04 -14.20 5.05
CA ASP A 125 29.16 -15.20 5.64
C ASP A 125 27.67 -14.79 5.74
N THR A 126 27.30 -13.62 5.25
CA THR A 126 25.90 -13.18 5.16
C THR A 126 25.28 -13.64 3.85
N ILE A 127 24.08 -14.20 3.90
CA ILE A 127 23.31 -14.63 2.72
C ILE A 127 22.97 -13.40 1.86
N VAL A 128 23.20 -13.55 0.55
CA VAL A 128 22.73 -12.61 -0.48
C VAL A 128 21.68 -13.31 -1.32
N SER A 129 20.46 -12.77 -1.33
CA SER A 129 19.35 -13.43 -2.00
C SER A 129 18.44 -12.47 -2.78
N THR A 130 17.62 -13.07 -3.65
CA THR A 130 16.54 -12.41 -4.39
C THR A 130 15.30 -13.30 -4.42
N LEU A 131 14.17 -12.80 -4.92
CA LEU A 131 13.00 -13.64 -5.19
C LEU A 131 13.21 -14.45 -6.47
N GLN A 132 12.61 -15.65 -6.55
CA GLN A 132 12.73 -16.52 -7.73
C GLN A 132 11.76 -16.16 -8.85
N SER A 133 10.60 -15.61 -8.49
CA SER A 133 9.50 -15.30 -9.40
C SER A 133 8.93 -13.91 -9.12
N PRO A 134 7.97 -13.43 -9.92
CA PRO A 134 7.25 -12.20 -9.65
C PRO A 134 6.59 -12.21 -8.27
N SER A 135 6.69 -11.10 -7.55
CA SER A 135 5.99 -10.90 -6.29
C SER A 135 4.47 -10.75 -6.52
N VAL A 136 3.69 -10.98 -5.48
CA VAL A 136 2.22 -10.99 -5.52
C VAL A 136 1.61 -9.73 -6.13
N ASP A 137 2.18 -8.55 -5.87
CA ASP A 137 1.77 -7.29 -6.49
C ASP A 137 2.00 -7.27 -8.00
N GLN A 138 3.07 -7.93 -8.49
CA GLN A 138 3.37 -8.05 -9.91
C GLN A 138 2.53 -9.13 -10.60
N ILE A 139 2.10 -10.16 -9.90
CA ILE A 139 1.08 -11.11 -10.39
C ILE A 139 -0.24 -10.36 -10.64
N ALA A 140 -0.67 -9.53 -9.68
CA ALA A 140 -1.84 -8.68 -9.84
C ALA A 140 -1.66 -7.63 -10.95
N ALA A 141 -0.47 -7.01 -11.04
CA ALA A 141 -0.15 -6.04 -12.09
C ALA A 141 -0.22 -6.66 -13.49
N GLN A 142 0.23 -7.90 -13.65
CA GLN A 142 0.11 -8.63 -14.91
C GLN A 142 -1.35 -8.93 -15.26
N TRP A 143 -2.17 -9.28 -14.28
CA TRP A 143 -3.61 -9.51 -14.48
C TRP A 143 -4.34 -8.25 -14.98
N PHE A 144 -3.99 -7.08 -14.42
CA PHE A 144 -4.58 -5.80 -14.78
C PHE A 144 -3.87 -5.08 -15.95
N GLU A 145 -2.94 -5.73 -16.62
CA GLU A 145 -2.15 -5.11 -17.68
C GLU A 145 -3.04 -4.51 -18.78
N GLY A 146 -2.75 -3.28 -19.17
CA GLY A 146 -3.51 -2.54 -20.19
C GLY A 146 -4.84 -1.94 -19.71
N LEU A 147 -5.27 -2.18 -18.47
CA LEU A 147 -6.50 -1.60 -17.92
C LEU A 147 -6.31 -0.21 -17.31
N ALA A 148 -5.07 0.17 -16.99
CA ALA A 148 -4.70 1.46 -16.42
C ALA A 148 -3.40 1.99 -17.05
N PRO A 149 -3.12 3.31 -16.96
CA PRO A 149 -1.91 3.91 -17.55
C PRO A 149 -0.60 3.35 -16.97
N PHE A 150 -0.54 3.13 -15.65
CA PHE A 150 0.60 2.51 -14.99
C PHE A 150 0.28 1.05 -14.69
N ARG A 151 1.24 0.16 -15.00
CA ARG A 151 1.11 -1.26 -14.71
C ARG A 151 1.05 -1.52 -13.20
N SER A 152 1.95 -0.88 -12.46
CA SER A 152 2.00 -0.87 -10.99
C SER A 152 2.68 0.40 -10.48
N ILE A 153 2.47 0.69 -9.20
CA ILE A 153 3.15 1.77 -8.48
C ILE A 153 3.72 1.21 -7.19
N GLU A 154 5.00 1.47 -6.98
CA GLU A 154 5.75 1.08 -5.80
C GLU A 154 6.12 2.33 -5.01
N ALA A 155 5.53 2.47 -3.82
CA ALA A 155 5.78 3.58 -2.90
C ALA A 155 6.52 3.10 -1.65
N GLY A 156 7.37 3.95 -1.09
CA GLY A 156 8.06 3.71 0.16
C GLY A 156 7.81 4.82 1.18
N VAL A 157 7.84 4.49 2.47
CA VAL A 157 7.66 5.47 3.55
C VAL A 157 8.98 5.71 4.28
N THR A 158 9.52 4.69 4.96
CA THR A 158 10.79 4.80 5.66
C THR A 158 11.87 4.12 4.85
N TRP A 159 12.96 4.86 4.56
CA TRP A 159 14.05 4.31 3.77
C TRP A 159 15.20 3.89 4.65
N PHE A 160 15.62 2.66 4.49
CA PHE A 160 16.85 2.16 5.07
C PHE A 160 17.73 1.63 3.94
N ARG A 161 18.96 2.12 3.89
CA ARG A 161 19.95 1.57 2.98
C ARG A 161 20.33 0.19 3.50
N GLY A 162 19.75 -0.84 2.88
CA GLY A 162 19.94 -2.22 3.25
C GLY A 162 21.42 -2.62 3.28
N THR A 163 21.65 -3.67 4.01
CA THR A 163 22.92 -4.39 4.05
C THR A 163 23.20 -5.09 2.71
N ASP A 164 24.36 -5.73 2.57
CA ASP A 164 24.73 -6.49 1.38
C ASP A 164 23.93 -7.82 1.21
N GLU A 165 22.70 -7.91 1.75
CA GLU A 165 21.90 -9.13 1.82
C GLU A 165 21.04 -9.40 0.58
N GLY A 166 21.18 -8.56 -0.44
CA GLY A 166 20.49 -8.73 -1.72
C GLY A 166 19.12 -8.07 -1.81
N SER A 167 18.44 -8.31 -2.93
CA SER A 167 17.21 -7.59 -3.23
C SER A 167 16.01 -7.97 -2.35
N THR A 168 16.01 -9.16 -1.71
CA THR A 168 14.99 -9.55 -0.73
C THR A 168 14.92 -8.60 0.47
N PHE A 169 16.03 -8.01 0.90
CA PHE A 169 16.06 -7.06 2.02
C PHE A 169 15.72 -5.62 1.63
N GLN A 170 15.97 -5.27 0.36
CA GLN A 170 15.90 -3.88 -0.08
C GLN A 170 14.60 -3.55 -0.80
N HIS A 171 14.00 -4.52 -1.48
CA HIS A 171 12.88 -4.28 -2.39
C HIS A 171 11.72 -5.23 -2.11
N LEU A 172 10.52 -4.66 -2.12
CA LEU A 172 9.27 -5.41 -1.95
C LEU A 172 8.81 -6.03 -3.28
N SER A 173 8.88 -5.26 -4.36
CA SER A 173 8.32 -5.63 -5.66
C SER A 173 9.38 -6.16 -6.62
N HIS A 174 9.12 -7.34 -7.20
CA HIS A 174 10.01 -8.03 -8.13
C HIS A 174 9.24 -8.56 -9.34
N ASN A 175 9.86 -8.48 -10.53
CA ASN A 175 9.39 -9.17 -11.74
C ASN A 175 10.05 -10.55 -11.92
N GLY A 176 10.93 -10.95 -11.00
CA GLY A 176 11.73 -12.17 -11.02
C GLY A 176 13.13 -11.94 -10.45
N PRO A 177 14.06 -12.89 -10.58
CA PRO A 177 15.37 -12.83 -9.97
C PRO A 177 16.16 -11.56 -10.35
N ASN A 178 16.56 -10.78 -9.34
CA ASN A 178 17.28 -9.50 -9.50
C ASN A 178 16.60 -8.48 -10.44
N ASN A 179 15.32 -8.66 -10.73
CA ASN A 179 14.53 -7.76 -11.55
C ASN A 179 13.50 -7.06 -10.66
N VAL A 180 13.94 -5.99 -9.98
CA VAL A 180 13.18 -5.27 -8.98
C VAL A 180 12.43 -4.08 -9.57
N ASN A 181 11.30 -3.75 -8.96
CA ASN A 181 10.64 -2.45 -9.09
C ASN A 181 10.92 -1.67 -7.81
N PRO A 182 11.85 -0.70 -7.82
CA PRO A 182 12.22 0.04 -6.62
C PRO A 182 11.07 0.88 -6.10
N SER A 183 10.84 0.86 -4.80
CA SER A 183 9.90 1.77 -4.16
C SER A 183 10.40 3.21 -4.24
N GLU A 184 9.53 4.16 -4.54
CA GLU A 184 9.84 5.59 -4.51
C GLU A 184 9.54 6.14 -3.11
N TYR A 185 10.58 6.63 -2.44
CA TYR A 185 10.53 7.18 -1.08
C TYR A 185 10.42 8.71 -1.05
N ASP A 186 10.67 9.36 -2.18
CA ASP A 186 10.48 10.79 -2.33
C ASP A 186 9.05 11.07 -2.77
N VAL A 187 8.24 11.62 -1.87
CA VAL A 187 6.82 11.90 -2.14
C VAL A 187 6.62 12.90 -3.28
N VAL A 188 7.60 13.79 -3.51
CA VAL A 188 7.56 14.75 -4.62
C VAL A 188 7.77 14.02 -5.94
N ARG A 189 8.77 13.13 -6.01
CA ARG A 189 9.01 12.32 -7.21
C ARG A 189 7.87 11.34 -7.48
N LEU A 190 7.28 10.74 -6.43
CA LEU A 190 6.10 9.89 -6.57
C LEU A 190 4.93 10.67 -7.18
N TYR A 191 4.67 11.87 -6.69
CA TYR A 191 3.64 12.76 -7.22
C TYR A 191 3.93 13.15 -8.68
N ASP A 192 5.15 13.59 -8.98
CA ASP A 192 5.56 14.01 -10.32
C ASP A 192 5.44 12.84 -11.33
N ARG A 193 5.84 11.63 -10.95
CA ARG A 193 5.70 10.42 -11.76
C ARG A 193 4.25 10.13 -12.13
N LEU A 194 3.34 10.27 -11.18
CA LEU A 194 1.92 9.93 -11.38
C LEU A 194 1.15 11.00 -12.14
N PHE A 195 1.50 12.27 -11.96
CA PHE A 195 0.72 13.38 -12.50
C PHE A 195 1.44 14.12 -13.64
N ALA A 196 2.46 13.49 -14.24
CA ALA A 196 3.13 13.90 -15.47
C ALA A 196 3.63 15.35 -15.49
N LEU A 197 4.26 15.81 -14.41
CA LEU A 197 4.94 17.10 -14.44
C LEU A 197 6.25 17.00 -15.23
N PRO A 198 6.56 17.97 -16.15
CA PRO A 198 7.79 17.96 -16.93
C PRO A 198 9.04 18.02 -16.05
N ALA A 199 10.05 17.20 -16.40
CA ALA A 199 11.29 17.10 -15.62
C ALA A 199 12.13 18.42 -15.57
N ASP A 200 11.94 19.29 -16.56
CA ASP A 200 12.71 20.52 -16.81
C ASP A 200 11.93 21.80 -16.44
N ALA A 201 10.68 21.69 -16.04
CA ALA A 201 9.95 22.85 -15.54
C ALA A 201 10.49 23.27 -14.16
N ASP A 202 10.53 24.56 -13.91
CA ASP A 202 10.65 25.05 -12.54
C ASP A 202 9.53 24.39 -11.72
N ARG A 203 9.91 23.37 -10.97
CA ARG A 203 8.94 22.41 -10.38
C ARG A 203 7.89 23.10 -9.55
N ASP A 204 8.28 24.15 -8.81
CA ASP A 204 7.38 24.84 -7.91
C ASP A 204 6.38 25.72 -8.67
N LEU A 205 6.83 26.40 -9.72
CA LEU A 205 5.96 27.18 -10.60
C LEU A 205 5.05 26.27 -11.47
N ALA A 206 5.58 25.12 -11.93
CA ALA A 206 4.78 24.16 -12.71
C ALA A 206 3.70 23.50 -11.85
N ARG A 207 4.01 23.12 -10.61
CA ARG A 207 3.04 22.54 -9.66
C ARG A 207 1.94 23.53 -9.32
N ALA A 208 2.28 24.73 -8.89
CA ALA A 208 1.31 25.79 -8.58
C ALA A 208 0.41 26.07 -9.80
N SER A 209 0.98 26.22 -10.98
CA SER A 209 0.23 26.47 -12.23
C SER A 209 -0.71 25.33 -12.62
N VAL A 210 -0.30 24.08 -12.42
CA VAL A 210 -1.11 22.89 -12.73
C VAL A 210 -2.28 22.78 -11.74
N LEU A 211 -1.99 22.86 -10.46
CA LEU A 211 -2.98 22.71 -9.39
C LEU A 211 -3.99 23.85 -9.38
N ASP A 212 -3.55 25.10 -9.57
CA ASP A 212 -4.44 26.25 -9.76
C ASP A 212 -5.34 26.08 -10.99
N THR A 213 -4.80 25.58 -12.10
CA THR A 213 -5.59 25.33 -13.32
C THR A 213 -6.60 24.20 -13.10
N VAL A 214 -6.23 23.15 -12.40
CA VAL A 214 -7.11 22.03 -12.03
C VAL A 214 -8.23 22.50 -11.11
N TYR A 215 -7.88 23.26 -10.08
CA TYR A 215 -8.84 23.85 -9.15
C TYR A 215 -9.85 24.74 -9.88
N TRP A 216 -9.37 25.64 -10.74
CA TRP A 216 -10.22 26.55 -11.50
C TRP A 216 -11.14 25.84 -12.51
N LYS A 217 -10.62 24.83 -13.24
CA LYS A 217 -11.42 24.03 -14.17
C LYS A 217 -12.38 23.10 -13.44
N GLY A 218 -11.94 22.51 -12.33
CA GLY A 218 -12.77 21.69 -11.44
C GLY A 218 -13.94 22.50 -10.87
N SER A 219 -13.69 23.71 -10.38
CA SER A 219 -14.73 24.62 -9.89
C SER A 219 -15.75 25.02 -10.95
N ARG A 220 -15.30 25.18 -12.21
CA ARG A 220 -16.22 25.39 -13.33
C ARG A 220 -17.07 24.15 -13.68
N LEU A 221 -16.48 22.96 -13.52
CA LEU A 221 -17.21 21.70 -13.75
C LEU A 221 -18.28 21.51 -12.66
N GLN A 222 -17.97 21.86 -11.39
CA GLN A 222 -18.93 21.80 -10.27
C GLN A 222 -20.29 22.43 -10.58
N GLY A 223 -20.31 23.53 -11.35
CA GLY A 223 -21.55 24.19 -11.76
C GLY A 223 -22.44 23.35 -12.71
N LYS A 224 -21.91 22.24 -13.25
CA LYS A 224 -22.61 21.33 -14.18
C LYS A 224 -22.94 19.98 -13.54
N LEU A 225 -22.49 19.74 -12.32
CA LEU A 225 -22.62 18.47 -11.59
C LEU A 225 -23.85 18.46 -10.69
N GLY A 226 -24.40 17.28 -10.45
CA GLY A 226 -25.40 17.03 -9.42
C GLY A 226 -24.83 17.27 -7.99
N SER A 227 -25.68 17.25 -6.98
CA SER A 227 -25.28 17.56 -5.60
C SER A 227 -24.19 16.61 -5.06
N VAL A 228 -24.31 15.32 -5.34
CA VAL A 228 -23.36 14.28 -4.87
C VAL A 228 -22.02 14.44 -5.57
N ASP A 229 -21.99 14.56 -6.90
CA ASP A 229 -20.76 14.75 -7.66
C ASP A 229 -20.07 16.08 -7.32
N ARG A 230 -20.84 17.10 -6.94
CA ARG A 230 -20.29 18.37 -6.49
C ARG A 230 -19.51 18.20 -5.19
N ILE A 231 -20.04 17.45 -4.23
CA ILE A 231 -19.39 17.13 -2.97
C ILE A 231 -18.10 16.30 -3.24
N ARG A 232 -18.17 15.28 -4.11
CA ARG A 232 -17.00 14.47 -4.51
C ARG A 232 -15.92 15.31 -5.17
N MET A 233 -16.29 16.19 -6.07
CA MET A 233 -15.36 17.11 -6.73
C MET A 233 -14.74 18.08 -5.73
N GLU A 234 -15.50 18.59 -4.77
CA GLU A 234 -15.01 19.47 -3.71
C GLU A 234 -13.99 18.73 -2.82
N GLN A 235 -14.33 17.54 -2.33
CA GLN A 235 -13.42 16.69 -1.57
C GLN A 235 -12.13 16.37 -2.33
N TYR A 236 -12.24 16.06 -3.62
CA TYR A 236 -11.09 15.82 -4.48
C TYR A 236 -10.20 17.07 -4.61
N LEU A 237 -10.78 18.24 -4.88
CA LEU A 237 -10.04 19.49 -5.00
C LEU A 237 -9.40 19.90 -3.66
N ASP A 238 -10.10 19.66 -2.54
CA ASP A 238 -9.55 19.91 -1.21
C ASP A 238 -8.39 18.95 -0.89
N SER A 239 -8.47 17.69 -1.30
CA SER A 239 -7.39 16.71 -1.16
C SER A 239 -6.16 17.12 -1.99
N VAL A 240 -6.37 17.56 -3.22
CA VAL A 240 -5.31 18.10 -4.09
C VAL A 240 -4.66 19.32 -3.42
N ARG A 241 -5.46 20.24 -2.88
CA ARG A 241 -4.96 21.44 -2.20
C ARG A 241 -4.22 21.14 -0.91
N ALA A 242 -4.74 20.21 -0.10
CA ALA A 242 -4.07 19.77 1.12
C ALA A 242 -2.72 19.09 0.84
N LEU A 243 -2.64 18.29 -0.23
CA LEU A 243 -1.39 17.69 -0.68
C LEU A 243 -0.40 18.76 -1.18
N GLU A 244 -0.85 19.73 -1.99
CA GLU A 244 -0.05 20.86 -2.45
C GLU A 244 0.58 21.61 -1.27
N LEU A 245 -0.21 21.95 -0.26
CA LEU A 245 0.25 22.65 0.93
C LEU A 245 1.29 21.84 1.73
N ARG A 246 1.11 20.51 1.81
CA ARG A 246 2.11 19.63 2.45
C ARG A 246 3.41 19.57 1.67
N ILE A 247 3.35 19.41 0.35
CA ILE A 247 4.52 19.37 -0.53
C ILE A 247 5.23 20.73 -0.53
N ALA A 248 4.48 21.84 -0.54
CA ALA A 248 5.03 23.20 -0.53
C ALA A 248 5.61 23.62 0.84
N ALA A 249 5.22 22.98 1.93
CA ALA A 249 5.75 23.25 3.26
C ALA A 249 7.17 22.68 3.47
N GLU A 250 7.71 21.93 2.51
CA GLU A 250 9.11 21.50 2.55
C GLU A 250 10.05 22.69 2.40
N PRO A 251 11.07 22.84 3.27
CA PRO A 251 12.05 23.89 3.10
C PRO A 251 12.81 23.68 1.79
N ALA A 252 12.74 24.67 0.90
CA ALA A 252 13.52 24.71 -0.34
C ALA A 252 15.02 24.79 -0.01
N THR A 253 15.67 23.66 0.18
CA THR A 253 17.13 23.61 0.22
C THR A 253 17.65 23.45 -1.20
N CYS A 254 17.99 24.58 -1.82
CA CYS A 254 18.81 24.57 -3.03
C CYS A 254 20.20 24.04 -2.70
N SER A 255 20.43 22.76 -2.82
CA SER A 255 21.78 22.21 -2.94
C SER A 255 21.77 21.06 -3.96
N SER A 256 22.81 21.05 -4.81
CA SER A 256 23.03 20.09 -5.90
C SER A 256 23.44 18.68 -5.42
N VAL A 257 22.95 18.25 -4.27
CA VAL A 257 23.09 16.90 -3.75
C VAL A 257 21.79 16.15 -4.05
N ALA A 258 21.90 14.89 -4.49
CA ALA A 258 20.74 14.04 -4.77
C ALA A 258 19.68 14.18 -3.66
N PRO A 259 18.44 14.48 -4.00
CA PRO A 259 17.42 14.77 -2.99
C PRO A 259 17.28 13.58 -2.06
N THR A 260 17.63 13.80 -0.81
CA THR A 260 17.14 13.02 0.32
C THR A 260 15.61 13.19 0.36
N SER A 261 14.89 12.29 1.01
CA SER A 261 13.42 12.29 1.02
C SER A 261 12.80 13.70 1.07
N SER A 262 11.60 13.86 0.52
CA SER A 262 10.87 15.14 0.48
C SER A 262 10.49 15.70 1.87
N TYR A 263 10.57 14.89 2.92
CA TYR A 263 10.49 15.31 4.31
C TYR A 263 11.84 15.02 4.98
N PRO A 264 12.79 15.97 4.94
CA PRO A 264 14.09 15.78 5.56
C PRO A 264 13.92 15.57 7.07
N ASP A 265 14.86 14.84 7.67
CA ASP A 265 14.87 14.62 9.10
C ASP A 265 14.91 15.96 9.85
N LEU A 266 14.10 16.08 10.89
CA LEU A 266 14.10 17.20 11.82
C LEU A 266 14.90 16.79 13.07
N ASP A 267 16.01 17.45 13.32
CA ASP A 267 16.91 17.14 14.44
C ASP A 267 17.40 15.67 14.43
N GLY A 268 17.55 15.07 13.25
CA GLY A 268 17.92 13.67 13.07
C GLY A 268 16.77 12.69 13.25
N LEU A 269 15.53 13.16 13.33
CA LEU A 269 14.31 12.34 13.49
C LEU A 269 13.53 12.29 12.17
N GLU A 270 13.27 11.10 11.68
CA GLU A 270 12.50 10.87 10.45
C GLU A 270 11.04 11.27 10.64
N GLN A 271 10.48 12.02 9.68
CA GLN A 271 9.09 12.48 9.70
C GLN A 271 8.13 11.41 9.14
N ILE A 272 8.06 10.27 9.82
CA ILE A 272 7.38 9.05 9.34
C ILE A 272 5.89 9.30 9.05
N GLU A 273 5.17 9.96 9.98
CA GLU A 273 3.73 10.21 9.86
C GLU A 273 3.39 11.09 8.66
N MET A 274 4.18 12.14 8.44
CA MET A 274 3.98 13.05 7.30
C MET A 274 4.24 12.35 5.96
N LYS A 275 5.30 11.54 5.89
CA LYS A 275 5.60 10.71 4.70
C LYS A 275 4.48 9.72 4.44
N ASN A 276 4.06 8.97 5.46
CA ASN A 276 2.99 7.98 5.35
C ASN A 276 1.67 8.62 4.89
N GLN A 277 1.29 9.76 5.46
CA GLN A 277 0.06 10.46 5.06
C GLN A 277 0.16 10.96 3.61
N SER A 278 1.30 11.54 3.21
CA SER A 278 1.48 12.03 1.84
C SER A 278 1.46 10.89 0.81
N VAL A 279 2.10 9.75 1.11
CA VAL A 279 2.02 8.54 0.27
C VAL A 279 0.57 8.07 0.17
N SER A 280 -0.16 8.05 1.29
CA SER A 280 -1.58 7.62 1.33
C SER A 280 -2.46 8.50 0.44
N ASP A 281 -2.31 9.82 0.53
CA ASP A 281 -3.07 10.78 -0.27
C ASP A 281 -2.74 10.70 -1.76
N ILE A 282 -1.46 10.56 -2.11
CA ILE A 282 -1.00 10.40 -3.51
C ILE A 282 -1.59 9.12 -4.11
N LEU A 283 -1.54 8.01 -3.38
CA LEU A 283 -2.09 6.74 -3.85
C LEU A 283 -3.61 6.79 -3.96
N ALA A 284 -4.33 7.35 -2.97
CA ALA A 284 -5.78 7.51 -3.04
C ALA A 284 -6.21 8.36 -4.25
N MET A 285 -5.49 9.46 -4.52
CA MET A 285 -5.75 10.30 -5.68
C MET A 285 -5.47 9.55 -7.01
N ALA A 286 -4.37 8.79 -7.08
CA ALA A 286 -4.03 8.01 -8.27
C ALA A 286 -5.03 6.86 -8.52
N LEU A 287 -5.49 6.18 -7.45
CA LEU A 287 -6.51 5.14 -7.52
C LEU A 287 -7.86 5.71 -7.94
N SER A 288 -8.30 6.84 -7.38
CA SER A 288 -9.57 7.48 -7.77
C SER A 288 -9.59 7.92 -9.23
N CYS A 289 -8.42 8.22 -9.80
CA CYS A 289 -8.24 8.54 -11.22
C CYS A 289 -8.02 7.30 -12.11
N ASP A 290 -8.01 6.09 -11.53
CA ASP A 290 -7.68 4.81 -12.20
C ASP A 290 -6.35 4.86 -12.97
N LEU A 291 -5.35 5.50 -12.37
CA LEU A 291 -4.00 5.54 -12.96
C LEU A 291 -3.27 4.21 -12.82
N MET A 292 -3.59 3.42 -11.79
CA MET A 292 -3.08 2.07 -11.55
C MET A 292 -4.16 1.21 -10.89
N ARG A 293 -3.98 -0.13 -10.96
CA ARG A 293 -4.83 -1.11 -10.28
C ARG A 293 -4.06 -2.08 -9.40
N SER A 294 -2.75 -2.08 -9.50
CA SER A 294 -1.84 -2.77 -8.58
C SER A 294 -0.86 -1.77 -7.98
N PHE A 295 -0.63 -1.87 -6.67
CA PHE A 295 0.34 -1.05 -5.97
C PHE A 295 0.97 -1.78 -4.79
N SER A 296 2.17 -1.35 -4.40
CA SER A 296 2.82 -1.79 -3.17
C SER A 296 3.30 -0.60 -2.35
N VAL A 297 3.18 -0.71 -1.03
CA VAL A 297 3.68 0.26 -0.05
C VAL A 297 4.69 -0.44 0.83
N GLN A 298 5.95 -0.11 0.68
CA GLN A 298 7.03 -0.53 1.57
C GLN A 298 7.13 0.47 2.73
N TRP A 299 6.34 0.25 3.78
CA TRP A 299 6.35 1.14 4.94
C TRP A 299 7.72 1.13 5.63
N SER A 300 8.30 -0.06 5.80
CA SER A 300 9.72 -0.24 6.15
C SER A 300 10.29 -1.47 5.43
N THR A 301 11.60 -1.55 5.36
CA THR A 301 12.29 -2.67 4.71
C THR A 301 12.26 -3.94 5.55
N CYS A 302 12.55 -5.08 4.94
CA CYS A 302 12.90 -6.32 5.63
C CYS A 302 14.06 -6.07 6.61
N GLY A 303 14.04 -6.70 7.78
CA GLY A 303 15.04 -6.43 8.81
C GLY A 303 15.07 -4.94 9.22
N SER A 304 13.91 -4.35 9.41
CA SER A 304 13.62 -2.92 9.49
C SER A 304 14.68 -2.06 10.22
N GLY A 305 15.33 -1.19 9.46
CA GLY A 305 16.27 -0.20 9.98
C GLY A 305 15.61 1.06 10.53
N VAL A 306 14.28 1.15 10.49
CA VAL A 306 13.54 2.33 10.97
C VAL A 306 13.71 2.51 12.49
N VAL A 307 13.95 3.75 12.91
CA VAL A 307 13.90 4.15 14.32
C VAL A 307 12.53 4.76 14.58
N VAL A 308 11.65 4.00 15.23
CA VAL A 308 10.30 4.49 15.59
C VAL A 308 10.41 5.33 16.87
N TRP A 309 10.95 6.53 16.74
CA TRP A 309 11.16 7.45 17.85
C TRP A 309 9.86 7.87 18.55
N GLN A 310 8.73 7.84 17.83
CA GLN A 310 7.38 8.07 18.39
C GLN A 310 7.00 7.02 19.44
N ALA A 311 7.59 5.82 19.35
CA ALA A 311 7.46 4.76 20.34
C ALA A 311 8.54 4.82 21.43
N GLY A 312 9.38 5.86 21.43
CA GLY A 312 10.52 5.99 22.36
C GLY A 312 11.75 5.17 21.94
N ALA A 313 11.77 4.60 20.73
CA ALA A 313 12.93 3.86 20.26
C ALA A 313 14.11 4.80 19.99
N THR A 314 15.31 4.35 20.38
CA THR A 314 16.60 5.05 20.11
C THR A 314 17.48 4.26 19.15
N TYR A 315 17.12 3.03 18.86
CA TYR A 315 17.78 2.14 17.89
C TYR A 315 16.78 1.72 16.81
N SER A 316 17.30 1.13 15.73
CA SER A 316 16.43 0.55 14.70
C SER A 316 15.47 -0.49 15.30
N LEU A 317 14.31 -0.68 14.69
CA LEU A 317 13.34 -1.66 15.17
C LEU A 317 13.97 -3.07 15.23
N HIS A 318 14.80 -3.42 14.25
CA HIS A 318 15.53 -4.69 14.25
C HIS A 318 16.44 -4.84 15.49
N ALA A 319 17.26 -3.84 15.76
CA ALA A 319 18.12 -3.85 16.94
C ALA A 319 17.30 -3.87 18.24
N THR A 320 16.21 -3.10 18.32
CA THR A 320 15.32 -3.07 19.48
C THR A 320 14.69 -4.44 19.74
N CYS A 321 14.30 -5.18 18.68
CA CYS A 321 13.79 -6.55 18.83
C CYS A 321 14.79 -7.49 19.53
N HIS A 322 16.09 -7.31 19.32
CA HIS A 322 17.12 -8.18 19.92
C HIS A 322 17.64 -7.68 21.26
N GLU A 323 17.75 -6.37 21.44
CA GLU A 323 18.41 -5.77 22.61
C GLU A 323 17.44 -5.52 23.77
N GLU A 324 16.16 -5.28 23.49
CA GLU A 324 15.19 -5.00 24.54
C GLU A 324 14.75 -6.28 25.25
N ALA A 325 14.91 -6.29 26.56
CA ALA A 325 14.45 -7.42 27.39
C ALA A 325 12.92 -7.56 27.38
N LEU A 326 12.43 -8.79 27.51
CA LEU A 326 10.99 -9.05 27.67
C LEU A 326 10.43 -8.29 28.89
N PRO A 327 9.23 -7.71 28.80
CA PRO A 327 8.19 -7.91 27.78
C PRO A 327 8.30 -7.03 26.52
N GLN A 328 9.39 -6.37 26.25
CA GLN A 328 9.64 -5.55 25.06
C GLN A 328 8.61 -4.43 24.82
N PRO A 329 8.49 -3.48 25.75
CA PRO A 329 7.48 -2.42 25.66
C PRO A 329 7.71 -1.47 24.48
N THR A 330 8.97 -1.20 24.08
CA THR A 330 9.29 -0.35 22.93
C THR A 330 8.94 -1.05 21.61
N VAL A 331 9.23 -2.36 21.47
CA VAL A 331 8.80 -3.16 20.32
C VAL A 331 7.28 -3.14 20.19
N HIS A 332 6.57 -3.37 21.31
CA HIS A 332 5.11 -3.30 21.35
C HIS A 332 4.58 -1.92 20.91
N ALA A 333 5.14 -0.84 21.45
CA ALA A 333 4.73 0.52 21.10
C ALA A 333 5.03 0.83 19.61
N ALA A 334 6.17 0.35 19.08
CA ALA A 334 6.53 0.52 17.68
C ALA A 334 5.60 -0.24 16.74
N THR A 335 5.21 -1.47 17.09
CA THR A 335 4.22 -2.24 16.32
C THR A 335 2.85 -1.55 16.34
N THR A 336 2.41 -1.09 17.51
CA THR A 336 1.14 -0.33 17.65
C THR A 336 1.15 0.95 16.81
N PHE A 337 2.27 1.69 16.81
CA PHE A 337 2.45 2.86 15.94
C PHE A 337 2.38 2.48 14.46
N THR A 338 3.05 1.40 14.05
CA THR A 338 3.03 0.89 12.66
C THR A 338 1.61 0.55 12.22
N MET A 339 0.81 -0.09 13.08
CA MET A 339 -0.62 -0.35 12.81
C MET A 339 -1.43 0.94 12.72
N GLY A 340 -1.07 1.97 13.48
CA GLY A 340 -1.64 3.31 13.34
C GLY A 340 -1.39 3.91 11.95
N GLN A 341 -0.18 3.70 11.38
CA GLN A 341 0.17 4.16 10.04
C GLN A 341 -0.58 3.39 8.94
N LEU A 342 -0.73 2.07 9.09
CA LEU A 342 -1.64 1.28 8.24
C LEU A 342 -3.07 1.80 8.34
N GLY A 343 -3.55 2.08 9.55
CA GLY A 343 -4.88 2.64 9.80
C GLY A 343 -5.09 3.99 9.09
N SER A 344 -4.10 4.88 9.13
CA SER A 344 -4.13 6.16 8.41
C SER A 344 -4.29 5.95 6.90
N PHE A 345 -3.49 5.05 6.32
CA PHE A 345 -3.60 4.68 4.89
C PHE A 345 -5.00 4.12 4.54
N LEU A 346 -5.49 3.15 5.30
CA LEU A 346 -6.80 2.54 5.04
C LEU A 346 -7.96 3.53 5.21
N ARG A 347 -7.90 4.44 6.20
CA ARG A 347 -8.89 5.51 6.37
C ARG A 347 -8.90 6.47 5.18
N THR A 348 -7.72 6.84 4.67
CA THR A 348 -7.63 7.69 3.47
C THR A 348 -8.37 7.03 2.29
N LEU A 349 -8.23 5.72 2.08
CA LEU A 349 -8.98 5.00 1.04
C LEU A 349 -10.47 4.90 1.35
N ARG A 350 -10.87 4.61 2.61
CA ARG A 350 -12.26 4.54 3.04
C ARG A 350 -12.99 5.88 2.87
N ASP A 351 -12.31 6.95 3.20
CA ASP A 351 -12.89 8.30 3.20
C ASP A 351 -12.85 8.95 1.80
N THR A 352 -12.26 8.27 0.80
CA THR A 352 -12.26 8.69 -0.61
C THR A 352 -13.44 8.05 -1.35
N PRO A 353 -14.47 8.83 -1.75
CA PRO A 353 -15.66 8.30 -2.42
C PRO A 353 -15.37 7.69 -3.79
N GLU A 354 -16.04 6.57 -4.11
CA GLU A 354 -16.05 5.97 -5.44
C GLU A 354 -17.38 5.26 -5.71
N GLY A 355 -18.06 5.64 -6.79
CA GLY A 355 -19.40 5.10 -7.10
C GLY A 355 -20.39 5.39 -5.96
N ASP A 356 -21.08 4.36 -5.52
CA ASP A 356 -22.00 4.35 -4.38
C ASP A 356 -21.30 4.10 -3.03
N GLY A 357 -20.00 3.80 -3.04
CA GLY A 357 -19.18 3.51 -1.88
C GLY A 357 -17.90 4.34 -1.83
N ASN A 358 -16.79 3.67 -1.58
CA ASN A 358 -15.47 4.29 -1.44
C ASN A 358 -14.37 3.43 -2.08
N LEU A 359 -13.13 3.97 -2.14
CA LEU A 359 -12.00 3.24 -2.75
C LEU A 359 -11.72 1.91 -2.04
N LEU A 360 -11.84 1.87 -0.70
CA LEU A 360 -11.56 0.65 0.07
C LEU A 360 -12.57 -0.46 -0.20
N ASP A 361 -13.80 -0.13 -0.61
CA ASP A 361 -14.79 -1.12 -1.05
C ASP A 361 -14.34 -1.84 -2.33
N ARG A 362 -13.50 -1.22 -3.14
CA ARG A 362 -13.01 -1.75 -4.43
C ARG A 362 -11.60 -2.34 -4.37
N CYS A 363 -10.98 -2.30 -3.20
CA CYS A 363 -9.64 -2.83 -2.98
C CYS A 363 -9.66 -4.18 -2.27
N SER A 364 -8.65 -5.01 -2.59
CA SER A 364 -8.15 -6.09 -1.73
C SER A 364 -6.70 -5.78 -1.41
N ILE A 365 -6.40 -5.53 -0.13
CA ILE A 365 -5.07 -5.13 0.33
C ILE A 365 -4.53 -6.21 1.25
N LEU A 366 -3.43 -6.83 0.84
CA LEU A 366 -2.63 -7.72 1.67
C LEU A 366 -1.68 -6.87 2.51
N ALA A 367 -1.85 -6.86 3.83
CA ALA A 367 -0.89 -6.22 4.73
C ALA A 367 -0.17 -7.29 5.56
N THR A 368 1.16 -7.29 5.53
CA THR A 368 2.00 -8.34 6.09
C THR A 368 3.45 -7.90 6.31
N THR A 369 4.27 -8.81 6.83
CA THR A 369 5.67 -8.64 7.21
C THR A 369 6.50 -9.83 6.72
N GLU A 370 7.80 -9.89 7.07
CA GLU A 370 8.65 -11.05 6.76
C GLU A 370 8.86 -12.01 7.95
N LEU A 371 8.46 -11.62 9.14
CA LEU A 371 8.58 -12.44 10.36
C LEU A 371 7.26 -12.44 11.12
N ALA A 372 7.00 -13.50 11.87
CA ALA A 372 5.95 -13.48 12.87
C ALA A 372 6.42 -12.74 14.13
N ASN A 373 7.65 -12.98 14.56
CA ASN A 373 8.21 -12.39 15.77
C ASN A 373 9.69 -12.03 15.55
N GLY A 374 10.02 -10.76 15.67
CA GLY A 374 11.37 -10.26 15.49
C GLY A 374 12.39 -10.69 16.56
N TRP A 375 11.94 -11.10 17.75
CA TRP A 375 12.81 -11.58 18.83
C TRP A 375 13.48 -12.92 18.48
N ASN A 376 12.68 -13.90 18.08
CA ASN A 376 13.12 -15.28 17.83
C ASN A 376 13.15 -15.62 16.33
N HIS A 377 12.88 -14.64 15.46
CA HIS A 377 12.84 -14.80 14.00
C HIS A 377 11.85 -15.89 13.54
N SER A 378 10.72 -16.05 14.21
CA SER A 378 9.73 -17.07 13.83
C SER A 378 9.06 -16.74 12.51
N ASN A 379 8.80 -17.79 11.71
CA ASN A 379 7.91 -17.76 10.53
C ASN A 379 6.62 -18.57 10.78
N GLU A 380 6.33 -18.91 12.04
CA GLU A 380 5.11 -19.60 12.49
C GLU A 380 4.12 -18.60 13.10
N ASP A 381 2.83 -18.90 13.03
CA ASP A 381 1.74 -17.99 13.44
C ASP A 381 1.86 -16.60 12.76
N PHE A 382 2.04 -16.62 11.47
CA PHE A 382 2.44 -15.48 10.65
C PHE A 382 1.35 -14.41 10.58
N PRO A 383 1.66 -13.11 10.84
CA PRO A 383 0.67 -12.05 10.88
C PRO A 383 0.28 -11.61 9.47
N ILE A 384 -1.00 -11.79 9.13
CA ILE A 384 -1.56 -11.38 7.86
C ILE A 384 -2.87 -10.65 8.11
N LEU A 385 -3.03 -9.52 7.44
CA LEU A 385 -4.27 -8.76 7.36
C LEU A 385 -4.72 -8.71 5.88
N VAL A 386 -6.02 -8.90 5.65
CA VAL A 386 -6.65 -8.64 4.35
C VAL A 386 -7.67 -7.54 4.56
N ALA A 387 -7.42 -6.38 3.93
CA ALA A 387 -8.25 -5.19 4.07
C ALA A 387 -8.99 -4.85 2.78
N GLY A 388 -10.19 -4.29 2.92
CA GLY A 388 -11.07 -3.92 1.82
C GLY A 388 -12.24 -4.88 1.64
N LYS A 389 -13.08 -4.58 0.65
CA LYS A 389 -14.24 -5.42 0.29
C LYS A 389 -14.07 -6.15 -1.05
N GLY A 390 -13.03 -5.83 -1.82
CA GLY A 390 -12.78 -6.45 -3.13
C GLY A 390 -14.01 -6.44 -4.04
N SER A 391 -14.71 -5.32 -4.12
CA SER A 391 -15.98 -5.20 -4.85
C SER A 391 -17.05 -6.21 -4.39
N GLY A 392 -17.10 -6.50 -3.09
CA GLY A 392 -18.03 -7.44 -2.49
C GLY A 392 -17.57 -8.90 -2.43
N ARG A 393 -16.36 -9.23 -2.89
CA ARG A 393 -15.80 -10.60 -2.80
C ARG A 393 -15.19 -10.91 -1.44
N LEU A 394 -14.85 -9.88 -0.65
CA LEU A 394 -14.29 -10.02 0.70
C LEU A 394 -15.31 -9.64 1.77
N ARG A 395 -15.43 -10.44 2.80
CA ARG A 395 -16.37 -10.20 3.91
C ARG A 395 -15.92 -9.02 4.78
N GLY A 396 -14.66 -8.98 5.21
CA GLY A 396 -14.19 -8.13 6.29
C GLY A 396 -14.84 -8.49 7.65
N GLY A 397 -14.26 -8.02 8.73
CA GLY A 397 -14.76 -8.30 10.08
C GLY A 397 -14.59 -9.75 10.54
N VAL A 398 -13.64 -10.49 9.97
CA VAL A 398 -13.39 -11.92 10.28
C VAL A 398 -11.98 -12.09 10.84
N HIS A 399 -11.86 -12.81 11.94
CA HIS A 399 -10.58 -13.39 12.36
C HIS A 399 -10.59 -14.89 12.08
N TYR A 400 -9.80 -15.29 11.10
CA TYR A 400 -9.52 -16.70 10.82
C TYR A 400 -8.26 -17.14 11.54
N ARG A 401 -8.33 -18.23 12.29
CA ARG A 401 -7.16 -18.88 12.89
C ARG A 401 -7.08 -20.33 12.42
N SER A 402 -5.93 -20.71 11.88
CA SER A 402 -5.65 -22.09 11.51
C SER A 402 -5.24 -22.90 12.73
N ASP A 403 -5.84 -24.08 12.89
CA ASP A 403 -5.47 -25.05 13.93
C ASP A 403 -4.35 -26.01 13.48
N SER A 404 -3.92 -25.93 12.21
CA SER A 404 -3.02 -26.91 11.57
C SER A 404 -1.78 -26.27 10.93
N ASN A 405 -1.40 -25.08 11.37
CA ASN A 405 -0.26 -24.35 10.77
C ASN A 405 -0.38 -24.29 9.22
N ARG A 406 -1.51 -23.82 8.74
CA ARG A 406 -1.83 -23.70 7.32
C ARG A 406 -0.79 -22.87 6.57
N ASN A 407 -0.66 -23.11 5.26
CA ASN A 407 0.24 -22.34 4.43
C ASN A 407 -0.20 -20.87 4.33
N THR A 408 0.72 -19.92 4.53
CA THR A 408 0.47 -18.48 4.33
C THR A 408 0.03 -18.15 2.90
N SER A 409 0.45 -18.95 1.92
CA SER A 409 0.06 -18.82 0.52
C SER A 409 -1.46 -18.87 0.30
N ASP A 410 -2.21 -19.56 1.18
CA ASP A 410 -3.68 -19.62 1.10
C ASP A 410 -4.31 -18.25 1.34
N ALA A 411 -3.77 -17.47 2.28
CA ALA A 411 -4.21 -16.10 2.54
C ALA A 411 -3.81 -15.15 1.41
N VAL A 412 -2.63 -15.35 0.81
CA VAL A 412 -2.16 -14.56 -0.34
C VAL A 412 -3.06 -14.81 -1.55
N LEU A 413 -3.36 -16.08 -1.87
CA LEU A 413 -4.27 -16.43 -2.96
C LEU A 413 -5.69 -15.89 -2.70
N THR A 414 -6.13 -15.88 -1.42
CA THR A 414 -7.42 -15.29 -1.03
C THR A 414 -7.44 -13.79 -1.32
N ALA A 415 -6.38 -13.06 -0.99
CA ALA A 415 -6.28 -11.63 -1.26
C ALA A 415 -6.27 -11.33 -2.77
N LEU A 416 -5.55 -12.12 -3.57
CA LEU A 416 -5.57 -12.01 -5.04
C LEU A 416 -6.99 -12.22 -5.59
N ARG A 417 -7.67 -13.28 -5.20
CA ARG A 417 -9.05 -13.55 -5.64
C ARG A 417 -10.03 -12.51 -5.12
N GLY A 418 -9.81 -11.98 -3.93
CA GLY A 418 -10.54 -10.84 -3.41
C GLY A 418 -10.45 -9.60 -4.31
N ALA A 419 -9.31 -9.38 -4.97
CA ALA A 419 -9.13 -8.34 -5.98
C ALA A 419 -9.69 -8.70 -7.37
N GLY A 420 -10.32 -9.85 -7.55
CA GLY A 420 -10.75 -10.34 -8.86
C GLY A 420 -9.62 -10.88 -9.74
N VAL A 421 -8.44 -11.12 -9.18
CA VAL A 421 -7.29 -11.75 -9.84
C VAL A 421 -7.49 -13.26 -9.79
N ASP A 422 -8.07 -13.82 -10.84
CA ASP A 422 -8.49 -15.24 -10.88
C ASP A 422 -7.35 -16.16 -11.35
N VAL A 423 -6.21 -16.12 -10.63
CA VAL A 423 -5.12 -17.09 -10.85
C VAL A 423 -5.49 -18.42 -10.21
N PRO A 424 -5.15 -19.59 -10.86
CA PRO A 424 -5.56 -20.89 -10.36
C PRO A 424 -4.87 -21.28 -9.05
N SER A 425 -3.64 -20.83 -8.85
CA SER A 425 -2.78 -21.22 -7.73
C SER A 425 -1.78 -20.12 -7.41
N PHE A 426 -1.10 -20.28 -6.27
CA PHE A 426 0.02 -19.41 -5.84
C PHE A 426 1.13 -20.28 -5.24
N GLY A 427 2.40 -19.90 -5.50
CA GLY A 427 3.57 -20.60 -4.99
C GLY A 427 3.93 -21.89 -5.71
N VAL A 428 5.01 -22.52 -5.26
CA VAL A 428 5.50 -23.81 -5.78
C VAL A 428 5.92 -24.73 -4.63
N ASP A 429 6.03 -26.03 -4.90
CA ASP A 429 6.50 -27.05 -3.97
C ASP A 429 5.81 -26.96 -2.59
N ALA A 430 6.55 -26.78 -1.51
CA ALA A 430 6.01 -26.66 -0.16
C ALA A 430 5.13 -25.41 0.04
N GLY A 431 5.41 -24.34 -0.73
CA GLY A 431 4.62 -23.11 -0.69
C GLY A 431 3.44 -23.08 -1.66
N TYR A 432 3.25 -24.12 -2.48
CA TYR A 432 2.13 -24.22 -3.42
C TYR A 432 0.77 -24.28 -2.72
N THR A 433 -0.19 -23.56 -3.29
CA THR A 433 -1.60 -23.71 -2.95
C THR A 433 -2.51 -23.40 -4.14
N ASP A 434 -3.64 -24.11 -4.19
CA ASP A 434 -4.82 -23.80 -5.01
C ASP A 434 -6.06 -23.53 -4.11
N THR A 435 -5.84 -23.47 -2.81
CA THR A 435 -6.85 -23.35 -1.77
C THR A 435 -6.87 -21.93 -1.19
N VAL A 436 -8.06 -21.41 -0.94
CA VAL A 436 -8.30 -20.11 -0.31
C VAL A 436 -8.78 -20.25 1.13
N VAL A 437 -8.67 -19.19 1.91
CA VAL A 437 -9.34 -19.06 3.20
C VAL A 437 -10.79 -18.64 2.95
N SER A 438 -11.67 -19.63 2.78
CA SER A 438 -13.07 -19.43 2.35
C SER A 438 -13.87 -18.54 3.30
N GLU A 439 -13.52 -18.51 4.57
CA GLU A 439 -14.17 -17.69 5.61
C GLU A 439 -14.05 -16.18 5.34
N LEU A 440 -13.03 -15.77 4.59
CA LEU A 440 -12.80 -14.39 4.19
C LEU A 440 -13.58 -14.00 2.93
N LEU A 441 -14.08 -14.97 2.17
CA LEU A 441 -14.81 -14.72 0.92
C LEU A 441 -16.34 -14.75 1.15
N THR A 442 -17.06 -13.99 0.29
CA THR A 442 -18.55 -13.90 0.36
C THR A 442 -19.24 -15.04 -0.37
#